data_fa5366ea6a133e09ee9240f310930233
#
_entry.id   fa5366ea6a133e09ee9240f310930233
#
_cell.length_a   1.000
_cell.length_b   1.000
_cell.length_c   1.000
_cell.angle_alpha   90.00
_cell.angle_beta   90.00
_cell.angle_gamma   90.00
#
_symmetry.space_group_name_H-M   'P 1'
#
loop_
_entity.id
_entity.type
_entity.pdbx_description
1 polymer ?
#
loop_
_entity_poly.entity_id
_entity_poly.type
_entity_poly.pdbx_seq_one_letter_code
_entity_poly.pdbx_strand_id
1 'polypeptide(L)'
;MTGSNAAGDPARSYAPVSGSHAGRIVLVTGASDGIGQALSLALARQGATVALLGRNQRKLARTYDLIVAEGGPQPALLPFNLETAAASEYDALFDALDREFGRLDGLAHVAGILGDLSPIEQYDVPTWCKVLHVNLTAAFLLTRTLLPLLRRSEDASIVFTSSSVGRVGRAYWGAYSASKFGTEGLMQVLAHEMAGTTRIRVNALNPGPTRTAMRRQAFPAEETDRLPEPGAVIAPYLYLLGPAGREVSGASIDCQERPAPPPAAT
;
A
#
# COMPACT_ATOMS: atom_id res chain seq x y z
N MET A 1 21.09 -1.61 -17.29
CA MET A 1 22.04 -0.56 -16.91
C MET A 1 21.28 0.74 -16.84
N THR A 2 20.78 1.13 -15.71
CA THR A 2 20.11 2.43 -15.51
C THR A 2 20.96 3.21 -14.53
N GLY A 3 21.60 4.27 -15.07
CA GLY A 3 22.47 5.17 -14.33
C GLY A 3 21.73 5.79 -13.13
N SER A 4 22.37 5.70 -11.98
CA SER A 4 22.00 6.45 -10.78
C SER A 4 22.17 7.93 -11.07
N ASN A 5 21.07 8.61 -11.34
CA ASN A 5 21.04 10.07 -11.39
C ASN A 5 21.07 10.58 -9.94
N ALA A 6 22.09 11.38 -9.60
CA ALA A 6 22.30 11.99 -8.28
C ALA A 6 21.29 13.09 -7.90
N ALA A 7 20.25 13.30 -8.69
CA ALA A 7 19.09 14.10 -8.31
C ALA A 7 18.14 13.20 -7.50
N GLY A 8 17.75 13.63 -6.30
CA GLY A 8 16.87 12.86 -5.40
C GLY A 8 15.61 12.41 -6.11
N ASP A 9 15.11 11.22 -5.80
CA ASP A 9 13.89 10.65 -6.37
C ASP A 9 12.72 11.65 -6.16
N PRO A 10 12.08 12.14 -7.23
CA PRO A 10 11.01 13.14 -7.14
C PRO A 10 9.83 12.69 -6.28
N ALA A 11 9.61 11.38 -6.16
CA ALA A 11 8.57 10.84 -5.29
C ALA A 11 8.89 11.07 -3.81
N ARG A 12 10.16 10.96 -3.39
CA ARG A 12 10.56 11.17 -2.00
C ARG A 12 10.53 12.61 -1.55
N SER A 13 10.87 13.52 -2.44
CA SER A 13 10.87 14.96 -2.19
C SER A 13 9.53 15.64 -2.50
N TYR A 14 8.51 14.84 -2.88
CA TYR A 14 7.21 15.38 -3.27
C TYR A 14 6.53 16.12 -2.12
N ALA A 15 6.23 17.40 -2.37
CA ALA A 15 5.38 18.21 -1.51
C ALA A 15 4.07 18.47 -2.26
N PRO A 16 2.95 17.88 -1.80
CA PRO A 16 1.69 18.03 -2.53
C PRO A 16 1.20 19.49 -2.47
N VAL A 17 0.77 20.00 -3.60
CA VAL A 17 0.03 21.26 -3.66
C VAL A 17 -1.35 21.03 -3.05
N SER A 18 -1.86 21.99 -2.29
CA SER A 18 -3.19 21.89 -1.68
C SER A 18 -4.25 21.54 -2.74
N GLY A 19 -5.09 20.57 -2.43
CA GLY A 19 -6.12 20.09 -3.34
C GLY A 19 -5.62 19.22 -4.50
N SER A 20 -4.36 18.76 -4.47
CA SER A 20 -3.77 17.95 -5.56
C SER A 20 -4.50 16.65 -5.84
N HIS A 21 -5.33 16.18 -4.90
CA HIS A 21 -6.15 14.97 -5.04
C HIS A 21 -7.66 15.27 -5.03
N ALA A 22 -8.05 16.53 -5.20
CA ALA A 22 -9.46 16.92 -5.18
C ALA A 22 -10.28 16.13 -6.21
N GLY A 23 -11.41 15.59 -5.75
CA GLY A 23 -12.35 14.81 -6.57
C GLY A 23 -11.87 13.39 -6.92
N ARG A 24 -10.70 12.95 -6.47
CA ARG A 24 -10.24 11.56 -6.62
C ARG A 24 -10.88 10.66 -5.57
N ILE A 25 -11.20 9.44 -5.96
CA ILE A 25 -11.74 8.39 -5.09
C ILE A 25 -10.66 7.33 -4.93
N VAL A 26 -10.14 7.18 -3.71
CA VAL A 26 -9.01 6.28 -3.43
C VAL A 26 -9.38 5.25 -2.38
N LEU A 27 -9.30 3.97 -2.73
CA LEU A 27 -9.44 2.88 -1.76
C LEU A 27 -8.08 2.59 -1.11
N VAL A 28 -8.06 2.60 0.23
CA VAL A 28 -6.87 2.28 1.02
C VAL A 28 -7.14 1.04 1.88
N THR A 29 -6.37 -0.03 1.65
CA THR A 29 -6.43 -1.22 2.51
C THR A 29 -5.58 -1.03 3.75
N GLY A 30 -6.00 -1.59 4.90
CA GLY A 30 -5.30 -1.36 6.17
C GLY A 30 -5.43 0.07 6.70
N ALA A 31 -6.49 0.78 6.31
CA ALA A 31 -6.75 2.19 6.63
C ALA A 31 -6.95 2.49 8.12
N SER A 32 -6.97 1.47 8.97
CA SER A 32 -7.30 1.59 10.40
C SER A 32 -6.10 1.87 11.33
N ASP A 33 -4.86 1.79 10.82
CA ASP A 33 -3.65 1.94 11.65
C ASP A 33 -2.40 2.22 10.79
N GLY A 34 -1.32 2.70 11.43
CA GLY A 34 0.00 2.84 10.83
C GLY A 34 0.01 3.62 9.50
N ILE A 35 0.69 3.06 8.50
CA ILE A 35 0.87 3.72 7.18
C ILE A 35 -0.48 3.91 6.47
N GLY A 36 -1.39 2.92 6.55
CA GLY A 36 -2.71 3.03 5.90
C GLY A 36 -3.56 4.15 6.48
N GLN A 37 -3.57 4.32 7.80
CA GLN A 37 -4.25 5.45 8.45
C GLN A 37 -3.61 6.79 8.07
N ALA A 38 -2.27 6.89 8.15
CA ALA A 38 -1.55 8.12 7.80
C ALA A 38 -1.78 8.52 6.34
N LEU A 39 -1.79 7.54 5.41
CA LEU A 39 -2.11 7.75 4.00
C LEU A 39 -3.54 8.25 3.80
N SER A 40 -4.50 7.63 4.49
CA SER A 40 -5.92 8.03 4.40
C SER A 40 -6.15 9.47 4.84
N LEU A 41 -5.55 9.88 5.96
CA LEU A 41 -5.60 11.26 6.44
C LEU A 41 -4.93 12.23 5.44
N ALA A 42 -3.76 11.87 4.92
CA ALA A 42 -3.04 12.70 3.97
C ALA A 42 -3.79 12.88 2.64
N LEU A 43 -4.39 11.82 2.11
CA LEU A 43 -5.23 11.89 0.91
C LEU A 43 -6.45 12.79 1.12
N ALA A 44 -7.14 12.65 2.25
CA ALA A 44 -8.29 13.46 2.59
C ALA A 44 -7.93 14.95 2.74
N ARG A 45 -6.79 15.28 3.38
CA ARG A 45 -6.25 16.65 3.45
C ARG A 45 -5.97 17.25 2.06
N GLN A 46 -5.69 16.42 1.08
CA GLN A 46 -5.49 16.82 -0.32
C GLN A 46 -6.79 16.80 -1.15
N GLY A 47 -7.96 16.60 -0.50
CA GLY A 47 -9.27 16.67 -1.13
C GLY A 47 -9.76 15.37 -1.77
N ALA A 48 -9.10 14.23 -1.54
CA ALA A 48 -9.60 12.94 -2.00
C ALA A 48 -10.72 12.41 -1.11
N THR A 49 -11.71 11.76 -1.70
CA THR A 49 -12.65 10.88 -0.98
C THR A 49 -11.97 9.52 -0.76
N VAL A 50 -11.83 9.11 0.50
CA VAL A 50 -11.13 7.87 0.84
C VAL A 50 -12.10 6.77 1.21
N ALA A 51 -12.02 5.63 0.51
CA ALA A 51 -12.68 4.40 0.89
C ALA A 51 -11.76 3.62 1.85
N LEU A 52 -12.15 3.58 3.13
CA LEU A 52 -11.35 3.04 4.23
C LEU A 52 -11.63 1.54 4.40
N LEU A 53 -10.73 0.67 3.89
CA LEU A 53 -10.89 -0.77 3.98
C LEU A 53 -10.03 -1.37 5.09
N GLY A 54 -10.64 -2.20 5.96
CA GLY A 54 -9.95 -2.93 7.00
C GLY A 54 -10.87 -3.78 7.87
N ARG A 55 -10.31 -4.73 8.62
CA ARG A 55 -11.09 -5.70 9.40
C ARG A 55 -11.64 -5.16 10.73
N ASN A 56 -11.05 -4.13 11.29
CA ASN A 56 -11.44 -3.60 12.59
C ASN A 56 -12.30 -2.35 12.42
N GLN A 57 -13.62 -2.54 12.46
CA GLN A 57 -14.59 -1.48 12.28
C GLN A 57 -14.42 -0.31 13.27
N ARG A 58 -14.11 -0.59 14.54
CA ARG A 58 -13.92 0.47 15.56
C ARG A 58 -12.71 1.36 15.23
N LYS A 59 -11.60 0.76 14.77
CA LYS A 59 -10.42 1.51 14.35
C LYS A 59 -10.65 2.27 13.04
N LEU A 60 -11.42 1.69 12.10
CA LEU A 60 -11.82 2.40 10.86
C LEU A 60 -12.67 3.63 11.19
N ALA A 61 -13.64 3.49 12.11
CA ALA A 61 -14.47 4.60 12.57
C ALA A 61 -13.63 5.75 13.13
N ARG A 62 -12.58 5.45 13.91
CA ARG A 62 -11.66 6.49 14.40
C ARG A 62 -10.95 7.23 13.26
N THR A 63 -10.51 6.52 12.21
CA THR A 63 -9.89 7.17 11.04
C THR A 63 -10.90 8.04 10.29
N TYR A 64 -12.14 7.56 10.17
CA TYR A 64 -13.26 8.32 9.62
C TYR A 64 -13.48 9.62 10.39
N ASP A 65 -13.63 9.52 11.72
CA ASP A 65 -13.88 10.68 12.60
C ASP A 65 -12.75 11.72 12.51
N LEU A 66 -11.50 11.27 12.42
CA LEU A 66 -10.34 12.16 12.23
C LEU A 66 -10.41 12.91 10.90
N ILE A 67 -10.76 12.24 9.79
CA ILE A 67 -10.91 12.89 8.48
C ILE A 67 -12.01 13.95 8.52
N VAL A 68 -13.16 13.61 9.10
CA VAL A 68 -14.30 14.52 9.19
C VAL A 68 -13.97 15.72 10.10
N ALA A 69 -13.31 15.47 11.24
CA ALA A 69 -12.89 16.53 12.18
C ALA A 69 -11.89 17.51 11.56
N GLU A 70 -11.05 17.06 10.62
CA GLU A 70 -10.12 17.89 9.87
C GLU A 70 -10.78 18.60 8.67
N GLY A 71 -12.08 18.41 8.43
CA GLY A 71 -12.82 19.04 7.33
C GLY A 71 -12.56 18.39 5.95
N GLY A 72 -12.01 17.19 5.91
CA GLY A 72 -11.82 16.43 4.68
C GLY A 72 -13.14 15.90 4.08
N PRO A 73 -13.14 15.48 2.81
CA PRO A 73 -14.30 14.84 2.19
C PRO A 73 -14.75 13.62 3.00
N GLN A 74 -16.06 13.44 3.12
CA GLN A 74 -16.65 12.33 3.88
C GLN A 74 -16.14 10.98 3.35
N PRO A 75 -15.46 10.14 4.18
CA PRO A 75 -14.95 8.86 3.74
C PRO A 75 -16.04 7.79 3.67
N ALA A 76 -15.80 6.69 2.93
CA ALA A 76 -16.60 5.48 3.04
C ALA A 76 -15.94 4.47 3.98
N LEU A 77 -16.74 3.83 4.85
CA LEU A 77 -16.28 2.75 5.73
C LEU A 77 -16.54 1.39 5.07
N LEU A 78 -15.49 0.61 4.88
CA LEU A 78 -15.53 -0.73 4.29
C LEU A 78 -14.95 -1.77 5.26
N PRO A 79 -15.74 -2.23 6.26
CA PRO A 79 -15.32 -3.35 7.11
C PRO A 79 -15.16 -4.60 6.24
N PHE A 80 -13.91 -5.05 6.05
CA PHE A 80 -13.59 -6.17 5.17
C PHE A 80 -12.38 -6.95 5.70
N ASN A 81 -12.52 -8.28 5.80
CA ASN A 81 -11.45 -9.15 6.28
C ASN A 81 -10.76 -9.86 5.13
N LEU A 82 -9.61 -9.35 4.70
CA LEU A 82 -8.79 -9.94 3.64
C LEU A 82 -8.32 -11.38 3.92
N GLU A 83 -8.34 -11.81 5.19
CA GLU A 83 -7.92 -13.16 5.59
C GLU A 83 -8.99 -14.23 5.28
N THR A 84 -10.27 -13.86 5.39
CA THR A 84 -11.38 -14.82 5.36
C THR A 84 -12.43 -14.54 4.29
N ALA A 85 -12.33 -13.43 3.58
CA ALA A 85 -13.34 -13.02 2.62
C ALA A 85 -13.52 -14.04 1.50
N ALA A 86 -14.76 -14.47 1.29
CA ALA A 86 -15.17 -15.32 0.18
C ALA A 86 -15.39 -14.50 -1.11
N ALA A 87 -15.48 -15.17 -2.25
CA ALA A 87 -15.69 -14.52 -3.54
C ALA A 87 -16.91 -13.58 -3.54
N SER A 88 -18.02 -14.01 -2.94
CA SER A 88 -19.25 -13.20 -2.84
C SER A 88 -19.09 -11.91 -2.04
N GLU A 89 -18.12 -11.85 -1.09
CA GLU A 89 -17.84 -10.62 -0.36
C GLU A 89 -17.06 -9.62 -1.22
N TYR A 90 -16.18 -10.10 -2.12
CA TYR A 90 -15.52 -9.25 -3.11
C TYR A 90 -16.54 -8.69 -4.13
N ASP A 91 -17.51 -9.50 -4.56
CA ASP A 91 -18.57 -9.05 -5.46
C ASP A 91 -19.45 -7.99 -4.77
N ALA A 92 -19.84 -8.22 -3.51
CA ALA A 92 -20.60 -7.24 -2.73
C ALA A 92 -19.82 -5.94 -2.49
N LEU A 93 -18.49 -6.03 -2.31
CA LEU A 93 -17.62 -4.86 -2.20
C LEU A 93 -17.61 -4.05 -3.50
N PHE A 94 -17.49 -4.73 -4.65
CA PHE A 94 -17.58 -4.09 -5.97
C PHE A 94 -18.90 -3.36 -6.13
N ASP A 95 -20.04 -4.04 -5.87
CA ASP A 95 -21.38 -3.47 -6.02
C ASP A 95 -21.60 -2.24 -5.11
N ALA A 96 -21.06 -2.28 -3.89
CA ALA A 96 -21.14 -1.16 -2.97
C ALA A 96 -20.34 0.06 -3.49
N LEU A 97 -19.10 -0.15 -3.97
CA LEU A 97 -18.27 0.90 -4.52
C LEU A 97 -18.82 1.44 -5.86
N ASP A 98 -19.37 0.57 -6.69
CA ASP A 98 -19.98 0.98 -7.96
C ASP A 98 -21.21 1.86 -7.72
N ARG A 99 -22.07 1.46 -6.79
CA ARG A 99 -23.28 2.23 -6.43
C ARG A 99 -22.94 3.58 -5.81
N GLU A 100 -21.94 3.64 -4.95
CA GLU A 100 -21.57 4.84 -4.22
C GLU A 100 -20.78 5.83 -5.09
N PHE A 101 -19.82 5.33 -5.89
CA PHE A 101 -18.85 6.16 -6.57
C PHE A 101 -18.84 6.02 -8.09
N GLY A 102 -19.24 4.88 -8.64
CA GLY A 102 -19.20 4.58 -10.07
C GLY A 102 -17.82 4.39 -10.67
N ARG A 103 -16.74 4.82 -9.99
CA ARG A 103 -15.34 4.67 -10.40
C ARG A 103 -14.40 4.63 -9.21
N LEU A 104 -13.15 4.26 -9.47
CA LEU A 104 -12.01 4.45 -8.55
C LEU A 104 -10.85 5.12 -9.30
N ASP A 105 -10.23 6.11 -8.66
CA ASP A 105 -9.04 6.80 -9.19
C ASP A 105 -7.75 6.30 -8.54
N GLY A 106 -7.86 5.53 -7.46
CA GLY A 106 -6.70 4.94 -6.80
C GLY A 106 -7.03 3.71 -5.97
N LEU A 107 -6.07 2.78 -5.92
CA LEU A 107 -6.10 1.59 -5.07
C LEU A 107 -4.73 1.43 -4.38
N ALA A 108 -4.71 1.64 -3.06
CA ALA A 108 -3.50 1.50 -2.25
C ALA A 108 -3.56 0.20 -1.43
N HIS A 109 -2.76 -0.78 -1.81
CA HIS A 109 -2.55 -2.01 -1.05
C HIS A 109 -1.53 -1.77 0.07
N VAL A 110 -2.01 -1.36 1.25
CA VAL A 110 -1.16 -1.11 2.42
C VAL A 110 -1.29 -2.21 3.48
N ALA A 111 -2.44 -2.91 3.50
CA ALA A 111 -2.66 -4.03 4.41
C ALA A 111 -1.61 -5.13 4.24
N GLY A 112 -1.19 -5.70 5.35
CA GLY A 112 -0.31 -6.85 5.38
C GLY A 112 -0.11 -7.36 6.80
N ILE A 113 0.36 -8.59 6.90
CA ILE A 113 0.76 -9.23 8.16
C ILE A 113 2.18 -9.76 8.04
N LEU A 114 2.91 -9.77 9.15
CA LEU A 114 4.29 -10.23 9.19
C LEU A 114 4.39 -11.77 9.20
N GLY A 115 3.52 -12.44 9.93
CA GLY A 115 3.68 -13.85 10.28
C GLY A 115 4.79 -14.04 11.33
N ASP A 116 5.41 -15.22 11.31
CA ASP A 116 6.49 -15.57 12.22
C ASP A 116 7.86 -15.29 11.60
N LEU A 117 8.82 -14.96 12.43
CA LEU A 117 10.25 -14.88 12.06
C LEU A 117 10.92 -16.18 12.54
N SER A 118 11.03 -17.16 11.65
CA SER A 118 11.42 -18.52 11.95
C SER A 118 12.25 -19.12 10.81
N PRO A 119 13.15 -20.08 11.09
CA PRO A 119 13.79 -20.88 10.05
C PRO A 119 12.75 -21.58 9.16
N ILE A 120 13.04 -21.76 7.88
CA ILE A 120 12.10 -22.37 6.92
C ILE A 120 11.67 -23.77 7.37
N GLU A 121 12.60 -24.57 7.88
CA GLU A 121 12.31 -25.94 8.34
C GLU A 121 11.34 -26.03 9.53
N GLN A 122 11.21 -24.94 10.30
CA GLN A 122 10.36 -24.85 11.49
C GLN A 122 9.16 -23.93 11.28
N TYR A 123 8.96 -23.42 10.05
CA TYR A 123 7.89 -22.47 9.80
C TYR A 123 6.52 -23.13 9.86
N ASP A 124 5.60 -22.55 10.64
CA ASP A 124 4.22 -23.06 10.75
C ASP A 124 3.51 -22.93 9.39
N VAL A 125 3.03 -24.08 8.85
CA VAL A 125 2.41 -24.13 7.52
C VAL A 125 1.10 -23.32 7.45
N PRO A 126 0.17 -23.38 8.40
CA PRO A 126 -1.00 -22.51 8.47
C PRO A 126 -0.63 -21.03 8.43
N THR A 127 0.35 -20.58 9.22
CA THR A 127 0.83 -19.19 9.24
C THR A 127 1.46 -18.81 7.91
N TRP A 128 2.23 -19.70 7.27
CA TRP A 128 2.76 -19.49 5.92
C TRP A 128 1.65 -19.19 4.91
N CYS A 129 0.65 -20.08 4.85
CA CYS A 129 -0.49 -19.93 3.94
C CYS A 129 -1.27 -18.64 4.21
N LYS A 130 -1.49 -18.31 5.47
CA LYS A 130 -2.17 -17.07 5.89
C LYS A 130 -1.42 -15.81 5.42
N VAL A 131 -0.10 -15.75 5.59
CA VAL A 131 0.71 -14.61 5.17
C VAL A 131 0.66 -14.45 3.65
N LEU A 132 0.84 -15.52 2.89
CA LEU A 132 0.72 -15.48 1.42
C LEU A 132 -0.69 -15.07 0.99
N HIS A 133 -1.72 -15.59 1.67
CA HIS A 133 -3.10 -15.23 1.35
C HIS A 133 -3.36 -13.73 1.56
N VAL A 134 -3.08 -13.21 2.76
CA VAL A 134 -3.38 -11.81 3.10
C VAL A 134 -2.53 -10.82 2.28
N ASN A 135 -1.22 -11.09 2.15
CA ASN A 135 -0.30 -10.11 1.56
C ASN A 135 -0.29 -10.14 0.02
N LEU A 136 -0.60 -11.29 -0.59
CA LEU A 136 -0.49 -11.50 -2.03
C LEU A 136 -1.82 -11.89 -2.68
N THR A 137 -2.42 -13.00 -2.26
CA THR A 137 -3.64 -13.53 -2.91
C THR A 137 -4.82 -12.55 -2.77
N ALA A 138 -5.04 -12.00 -1.57
CA ALA A 138 -6.11 -11.04 -1.33
C ALA A 138 -5.87 -9.71 -2.08
N ALA A 139 -4.61 -9.28 -2.22
CA ALA A 139 -4.27 -8.11 -3.03
C ALA A 139 -4.57 -8.35 -4.52
N PHE A 140 -4.26 -9.55 -5.03
CA PHE A 140 -4.64 -9.97 -6.39
C PHE A 140 -6.17 -9.99 -6.57
N LEU A 141 -6.90 -10.65 -5.66
CA LEU A 141 -8.36 -10.76 -5.73
C LEU A 141 -9.02 -9.37 -5.71
N LEU A 142 -8.60 -8.51 -4.79
CA LEU A 142 -9.12 -7.14 -4.70
C LEU A 142 -8.82 -6.33 -5.96
N THR A 143 -7.60 -6.42 -6.47
CA THR A 143 -7.21 -5.75 -7.73
C THR A 143 -8.09 -6.23 -8.88
N ARG A 144 -8.18 -7.55 -9.07
CA ARG A 144 -8.99 -8.16 -10.14
C ARG A 144 -10.45 -7.70 -10.09
N THR A 145 -11.04 -7.71 -8.90
CA THR A 145 -12.43 -7.28 -8.66
C THR A 145 -12.64 -5.79 -8.99
N LEU A 146 -11.67 -4.92 -8.63
CA LEU A 146 -11.83 -3.47 -8.77
C LEU A 146 -11.29 -2.90 -10.09
N LEU A 147 -10.62 -3.69 -10.94
CA LEU A 147 -10.15 -3.24 -12.24
C LEU A 147 -11.25 -2.58 -13.11
N PRO A 148 -12.50 -3.07 -13.16
CA PRO A 148 -13.56 -2.39 -13.93
C PRO A 148 -13.84 -0.96 -13.45
N LEU A 149 -13.79 -0.69 -12.14
CA LEU A 149 -13.98 0.65 -11.59
C LEU A 149 -12.78 1.55 -11.88
N LEU A 150 -11.55 1.01 -11.78
CA LEU A 150 -10.33 1.74 -12.12
C LEU A 150 -10.25 2.09 -13.60
N ARG A 151 -10.76 1.25 -14.49
CA ARG A 151 -10.84 1.52 -15.95
C ARG A 151 -11.75 2.68 -16.31
N ARG A 152 -12.69 3.06 -15.45
CA ARG A 152 -13.58 4.21 -15.66
C ARG A 152 -12.93 5.55 -15.29
N SER A 153 -11.78 5.52 -14.65
CA SER A 153 -11.01 6.72 -14.33
C SER A 153 -10.16 7.18 -15.52
N GLU A 154 -10.03 8.48 -15.68
CA GLU A 154 -9.15 9.09 -16.67
C GLU A 154 -7.66 9.06 -16.24
N ASP A 155 -7.38 8.81 -14.97
CA ASP A 155 -6.04 8.72 -14.39
C ASP A 155 -6.05 7.84 -13.14
N ALA A 156 -6.10 6.51 -13.31
CA ALA A 156 -6.08 5.58 -12.19
C ALA A 156 -4.66 5.17 -11.79
N SER A 157 -4.47 4.89 -10.49
CA SER A 157 -3.20 4.41 -9.97
C SER A 157 -3.38 3.29 -8.96
N ILE A 158 -2.65 2.20 -9.13
CA ILE A 158 -2.54 1.10 -8.17
C ILE A 158 -1.15 1.15 -7.53
N VAL A 159 -1.10 1.17 -6.20
CA VAL A 159 0.15 1.19 -5.45
C VAL A 159 0.18 0.01 -4.49
N PHE A 160 1.17 -0.85 -4.66
CA PHE A 160 1.43 -1.97 -3.75
C PHE A 160 2.49 -1.59 -2.72
N THR A 161 2.22 -1.84 -1.44
CA THR A 161 3.23 -1.70 -0.39
C THR A 161 4.10 -2.95 -0.36
N SER A 162 5.35 -2.79 -0.80
CA SER A 162 6.40 -3.78 -0.80
C SER A 162 7.30 -3.68 0.46
N SER A 163 8.48 -4.22 0.39
CA SER A 163 9.51 -4.19 1.44
C SER A 163 10.88 -4.45 0.83
N SER A 164 11.95 -4.06 1.51
CA SER A 164 13.33 -4.44 1.14
C SER A 164 13.49 -5.97 1.04
N VAL A 165 12.79 -6.74 1.90
CA VAL A 165 12.82 -8.21 1.86
C VAL A 165 11.93 -8.80 0.75
N GLY A 166 11.24 -7.99 -0.03
CA GLY A 166 10.57 -8.37 -1.28
C GLY A 166 11.49 -8.25 -2.50
N ARG A 167 12.72 -7.78 -2.33
CA ARG A 167 13.73 -7.64 -3.39
C ARG A 167 15.00 -8.44 -3.08
N VAL A 168 15.33 -8.60 -1.80
CA VAL A 168 16.44 -9.39 -1.32
C VAL A 168 15.97 -10.21 -0.13
N GLY A 169 16.02 -11.55 -0.22
CA GLY A 169 15.63 -12.44 0.86
C GLY A 169 16.50 -12.28 2.09
N ARG A 170 15.91 -12.47 3.26
CA ARG A 170 16.61 -12.39 4.55
C ARG A 170 16.28 -13.62 5.39
N ALA A 171 17.26 -14.17 6.08
CA ALA A 171 17.06 -15.29 7.00
C ALA A 171 15.92 -14.99 7.99
N TYR A 172 15.11 -15.99 8.26
CA TYR A 172 13.96 -15.98 9.17
C TYR A 172 12.71 -15.21 8.66
N TRP A 173 12.75 -14.55 7.52
CA TRP A 173 11.64 -13.77 6.97
C TRP A 173 10.74 -14.55 6.00
N GLY A 174 10.81 -15.87 5.97
CA GLY A 174 10.21 -16.82 5.03
C GLY A 174 8.96 -16.36 4.32
N ALA A 175 7.79 -16.52 4.92
CA ALA A 175 6.50 -16.22 4.28
C ALA A 175 6.35 -14.73 3.93
N TYR A 176 6.78 -13.82 4.80
CA TYR A 176 6.68 -12.39 4.53
C TYR A 176 7.53 -12.00 3.32
N SER A 177 8.79 -12.45 3.26
CA SER A 177 9.67 -12.20 2.13
C SER A 177 9.07 -12.78 0.84
N ALA A 178 8.67 -14.05 0.83
CA ALA A 178 8.03 -14.69 -0.31
C ALA A 178 6.79 -13.91 -0.80
N SER A 179 5.92 -13.46 0.14
CA SER A 179 4.75 -12.67 -0.20
C SER A 179 5.11 -11.33 -0.85
N LYS A 180 6.16 -10.65 -0.38
CA LYS A 180 6.58 -9.35 -0.93
C LYS A 180 7.32 -9.48 -2.26
N PHE A 181 8.08 -10.57 -2.49
CA PHE A 181 8.58 -10.91 -3.84
C PHE A 181 7.42 -11.15 -4.81
N GLY A 182 6.40 -11.91 -4.37
CA GLY A 182 5.18 -12.11 -5.17
C GLY A 182 4.45 -10.79 -5.47
N THR A 183 4.41 -9.86 -4.51
CA THR A 183 3.82 -8.52 -4.69
C THR A 183 4.58 -7.70 -5.75
N GLU A 184 5.92 -7.73 -5.75
CA GLU A 184 6.75 -7.07 -6.76
C GLU A 184 6.51 -7.69 -8.15
N GLY A 185 6.43 -9.03 -8.23
CA GLY A 185 6.11 -9.73 -9.48
C GLY A 185 4.70 -9.40 -10.00
N LEU A 186 3.70 -9.42 -9.13
CA LEU A 186 2.31 -9.06 -9.48
C LEU A 186 2.23 -7.61 -10.00
N MET A 187 2.93 -6.69 -9.36
CA MET A 187 3.00 -5.29 -9.79
C MET A 187 3.57 -5.18 -11.20
N GLN A 188 4.69 -5.86 -11.49
CA GLN A 188 5.35 -5.83 -12.81
C GLN A 188 4.45 -6.40 -13.91
N VAL A 189 3.84 -7.58 -13.67
CA VAL A 189 2.92 -8.21 -14.61
C VAL A 189 1.76 -7.27 -14.92
N LEU A 190 1.11 -6.74 -13.88
CA LEU A 190 -0.04 -5.86 -14.06
C LEU A 190 0.34 -4.55 -14.76
N ALA A 191 1.50 -3.97 -14.44
CA ALA A 191 1.99 -2.77 -15.12
C ALA A 191 2.17 -3.00 -16.63
N HIS A 192 2.72 -4.16 -17.03
CA HIS A 192 2.86 -4.55 -18.43
C HIS A 192 1.51 -4.77 -19.12
N GLU A 193 0.55 -5.44 -18.46
CA GLU A 193 -0.79 -5.67 -19.00
C GLU A 193 -1.57 -4.36 -19.20
N MET A 194 -1.37 -3.38 -18.33
CA MET A 194 -2.06 -2.09 -18.40
C MET A 194 -1.42 -1.12 -19.40
N ALA A 195 -0.14 -1.31 -19.71
CA ALA A 195 0.61 -0.41 -20.60
C ALA A 195 0.00 -0.38 -22.02
N GLY A 196 -0.21 0.83 -22.54
CA GLY A 196 -0.73 1.05 -23.89
C GLY A 196 -2.20 0.65 -24.12
N THR A 197 -2.86 0.02 -23.12
CA THR A 197 -4.25 -0.44 -23.24
C THR A 197 -5.21 0.29 -22.30
N THR A 198 -4.69 0.90 -21.25
CA THR A 198 -5.47 1.62 -20.23
C THR A 198 -4.73 2.87 -19.76
N ARG A 199 -5.39 3.67 -18.91
CA ARG A 199 -4.79 4.79 -18.17
C ARG A 199 -4.46 4.42 -16.72
N ILE A 200 -4.34 3.12 -16.42
CA ILE A 200 -4.03 2.62 -15.08
C ILE A 200 -2.51 2.50 -14.95
N ARG A 201 -1.94 3.18 -13.98
CA ARG A 201 -0.54 3.07 -13.58
C ARG A 201 -0.41 2.10 -12.42
N VAL A 202 0.65 1.31 -12.39
CA VAL A 202 0.85 0.30 -11.35
C VAL A 202 2.29 0.38 -10.84
N ASN A 203 2.45 0.61 -9.54
CA ASN A 203 3.76 0.77 -8.93
C ASN A 203 3.85 0.06 -7.58
N ALA A 204 5.06 -0.14 -7.07
CA ALA A 204 5.32 -0.64 -5.73
C ALA A 204 6.13 0.37 -4.92
N LEU A 205 5.84 0.45 -3.60
CA LEU A 205 6.57 1.28 -2.66
C LEU A 205 7.12 0.44 -1.51
N ASN A 206 8.40 0.59 -1.22
CA ASN A 206 8.99 0.10 0.02
C ASN A 206 9.04 1.26 1.04
N PRO A 207 8.22 1.23 2.10
CA PRO A 207 8.20 2.28 3.11
C PRO A 207 9.53 2.45 3.85
N GLY A 208 10.32 1.37 3.94
CA GLY A 208 11.47 1.30 4.83
C GLY A 208 11.08 1.11 6.31
N PRO A 209 12.05 1.15 7.23
CA PRO A 209 11.79 1.09 8.67
C PRO A 209 10.88 2.24 9.11
N THR A 210 9.69 1.93 9.63
CA THR A 210 8.67 2.91 10.01
C THR A 210 8.05 2.51 11.34
N ARG A 211 7.77 3.46 12.22
CA ARG A 211 7.20 3.24 13.55
C ARG A 211 5.77 2.73 13.48
N THR A 212 5.61 1.42 13.38
CA THR A 212 4.33 0.71 13.25
C THR A 212 4.26 -0.47 14.22
N ALA A 213 3.06 -1.00 14.43
CA ALA A 213 2.87 -2.22 15.21
C ALA A 213 3.61 -3.42 14.59
N MET A 214 3.61 -3.55 13.25
CA MET A 214 4.35 -4.59 12.53
C MET A 214 5.85 -4.46 12.76
N ARG A 215 6.40 -3.24 12.77
CA ARG A 215 7.84 -3.03 13.04
C ARG A 215 8.23 -3.45 14.45
N ARG A 216 7.41 -3.09 15.46
CA ARG A 216 7.62 -3.54 16.84
C ARG A 216 7.54 -5.07 16.98
N GLN A 217 6.65 -5.73 16.23
CA GLN A 217 6.59 -7.20 16.19
C GLN A 217 7.87 -7.80 15.59
N ALA A 218 8.39 -7.21 14.50
CA ALA A 218 9.59 -7.72 13.83
C ALA A 218 10.88 -7.47 14.62
N PHE A 219 10.95 -6.38 15.37
CA PHE A 219 12.14 -5.92 16.10
C PHE A 219 11.75 -5.42 17.50
N PRO A 220 11.42 -6.34 18.44
CA PRO A 220 10.93 -5.94 19.78
C PRO A 220 11.95 -5.13 20.61
N ALA A 221 13.25 -5.31 20.35
CA ALA A 221 14.33 -4.63 21.06
C ALA A 221 14.78 -3.32 20.39
N GLU A 222 14.15 -2.93 19.26
CA GLU A 222 14.53 -1.71 18.54
C GLU A 222 14.00 -0.46 19.24
N GLU A 223 14.84 0.57 19.35
CA GLU A 223 14.42 1.89 19.84
C GLU A 223 13.48 2.55 18.84
N THR A 224 12.18 2.40 19.07
CA THR A 224 11.14 2.86 18.12
C THR A 224 11.09 4.38 17.95
N ASP A 225 11.61 5.14 18.92
CA ASP A 225 11.60 6.61 18.89
C ASP A 225 12.54 7.20 17.83
N ARG A 226 13.52 6.41 17.37
CA ARG A 226 14.42 6.78 16.27
C ARG A 226 13.82 6.49 14.90
N LEU A 227 12.72 5.77 14.83
CA LEU A 227 12.07 5.45 13.57
C LEU A 227 11.14 6.59 13.11
N PRO A 228 11.11 6.87 11.81
CA PRO A 228 10.15 7.83 11.28
C PRO A 228 8.72 7.38 11.56
N GLU A 229 7.88 8.36 11.86
CA GLU A 229 6.43 8.15 11.98
C GLU A 229 5.82 7.75 10.64
N PRO A 230 4.66 7.08 10.64
CA PRO A 230 3.97 6.73 9.40
C PRO A 230 3.75 7.90 8.44
N GLY A 231 3.50 9.10 8.97
CA GLY A 231 3.34 10.32 8.17
C GLY A 231 4.58 10.71 7.35
N ALA A 232 5.78 10.37 7.81
CA ALA A 232 7.02 10.73 7.13
C ALA A 232 7.29 9.95 5.84
N VAL A 233 6.60 8.82 5.63
CA VAL A 233 6.78 7.97 4.44
C VAL A 233 5.64 8.10 3.41
N ILE A 234 4.75 9.08 3.56
CA ILE A 234 3.52 9.21 2.75
C ILE A 234 3.73 9.96 1.44
N ALA A 235 4.73 10.84 1.36
CA ALA A 235 4.96 11.64 0.16
C ALA A 235 5.02 10.82 -1.15
N PRO A 236 5.76 9.68 -1.24
CA PRO A 236 5.77 8.85 -2.43
C PRO A 236 4.41 8.21 -2.77
N TYR A 237 3.60 7.88 -1.74
CA TYR A 237 2.24 7.38 -1.98
C TYR A 237 1.36 8.47 -2.63
N LEU A 238 1.38 9.69 -2.09
CA LEU A 238 0.65 10.82 -2.67
C LEU A 238 1.14 11.11 -4.08
N TYR A 239 2.45 11.09 -4.31
CA TYR A 239 3.02 11.29 -5.64
C TYR A 239 2.45 10.28 -6.65
N LEU A 240 2.51 8.99 -6.35
CA LEU A 240 2.06 7.94 -7.26
C LEU A 240 0.53 7.87 -7.41
N LEU A 241 -0.23 8.14 -6.34
CA LEU A 241 -1.70 8.14 -6.36
C LEU A 241 -2.29 9.42 -6.97
N GLY A 242 -1.48 10.45 -7.14
CA GLY A 242 -1.87 11.75 -7.68
C GLY A 242 -1.41 11.98 -9.12
N PRO A 243 -1.79 13.13 -9.69
CA PRO A 243 -1.43 13.51 -11.06
C PRO A 243 0.07 13.78 -11.24
N ALA A 244 0.82 14.07 -10.17
CA ALA A 244 2.25 14.30 -10.24
C ALA A 244 3.04 13.07 -10.71
N GLY A 245 2.56 11.88 -10.38
CA GLY A 245 3.16 10.61 -10.78
C GLY A 245 2.59 10.00 -12.08
N ARG A 246 1.88 10.77 -12.92
CA ARG A 246 1.16 10.23 -14.08
C ARG A 246 2.05 9.53 -15.11
N GLU A 247 3.32 9.87 -15.18
CA GLU A 247 4.28 9.26 -16.10
C GLU A 247 5.00 8.05 -15.49
N VAL A 248 4.66 7.67 -14.25
CA VAL A 248 5.37 6.59 -13.54
C VAL A 248 4.49 5.34 -13.46
N SER A 249 4.92 4.27 -14.14
CA SER A 249 4.31 2.95 -14.06
C SER A 249 5.38 1.86 -14.16
N GLY A 250 5.20 0.73 -13.46
CA GLY A 250 6.15 -0.37 -13.39
C GLY A 250 7.34 -0.11 -12.47
N ALA A 251 7.32 0.98 -11.69
CA ALA A 251 8.41 1.33 -10.79
C ALA A 251 8.26 0.70 -9.40
N SER A 252 9.41 0.34 -8.81
CA SER A 252 9.52 -0.09 -7.42
C SER A 252 10.42 0.89 -6.67
N ILE A 253 9.83 1.78 -5.86
CA ILE A 253 10.43 2.97 -5.27
C ILE A 253 10.62 2.77 -3.76
N ASP A 254 11.72 3.29 -3.20
CA ASP A 254 11.96 3.37 -1.76
C ASP A 254 11.46 4.71 -1.21
N CYS A 255 10.61 4.70 -0.17
CA CYS A 255 10.13 5.93 0.47
C CYS A 255 11.22 6.64 1.30
N GLN A 256 12.22 5.90 1.72
CA GLN A 256 13.36 6.40 2.49
C GLN A 256 14.66 6.17 1.71
N GLU A 257 15.70 6.96 1.99
CA GLU A 257 17.03 6.67 1.49
C GLU A 257 17.52 5.35 2.07
N ARG A 258 18.12 4.52 1.23
CA ARG A 258 18.76 3.30 1.75
C ARG A 258 19.98 3.70 2.55
N PRO A 259 20.13 3.22 3.80
CA PRO A 259 21.41 3.33 4.46
C PRO A 259 22.48 2.66 3.57
N ALA A 260 23.66 3.27 3.51
CA ALA A 260 24.80 2.67 2.81
C ALA A 260 24.99 1.23 3.32
N PRO A 261 25.28 0.26 2.44
CA PRO A 261 25.62 -1.09 2.89
C PRO A 261 26.79 -1.00 3.87
N PRO A 262 26.77 -1.80 4.97
CA PRO A 262 27.94 -1.86 5.85
C PRO A 262 29.16 -2.22 5.01
N PRO A 263 30.35 -1.68 5.36
CA PRO A 263 31.57 -2.06 4.67
C PRO A 263 31.72 -3.57 4.70
N ALA A 264 32.12 -4.15 3.56
CA ALA A 264 32.34 -5.59 3.46
C ALA A 264 33.25 -6.01 4.59
N ALA A 265 32.82 -7.00 5.39
CA ALA A 265 33.69 -7.59 6.39
C ALA A 265 34.89 -8.20 5.65
N THR A 266 36.07 -7.62 5.88
CA THR A 266 37.36 -8.11 5.40
C THR A 266 37.79 -9.34 6.18
#